data_44767f6c7a3bd9c9aa9bdb535f35d62c
#
_entry.id   44767f6c7a3bd9c9aa9bdb535f35d62c
#
_cell.length_a   1.000
_cell.length_b   1.000
_cell.length_c   1.000
_cell.angle_alpha   90.00
_cell.angle_beta   90.00
_cell.angle_gamma   90.00
#
_symmetry.space_group_name_H-M   'P 1'
#
loop_
_entity.id
_entity.type
_entity.pdbx_description
1 polymer ?
#
loop_
_entity_poly.entity_id
_entity_poly.type
_entity_poly.pdbx_seq_one_letter_code
_entity_poly.pdbx_strand_id
1 'polypeptide(L)'
;MTFSIVGRSPDGSALGVAVASKFLAAGAYVPAAAADAGAIATQAHVNLALKTQGLQMLRLGAGAADVLEKFFADDPHREERQAGVVDRAGTAATFTGGRAQPWAGGRTGEGPEGSFAAQGNLLAGPEVVDAMVGAWLGSADEPSLARRLVACLHAGQAAGGDPRGKQAAAVLVVSAGAGYGGLGDVVVDLRSDDAPEPVGELSRMLDLHDLYFGRTRDEDLLPHDAALDDELARRLAIAGYGTGDLRRDLYDWMGRENFEERWYDDRLDPVVLKHLRATTAGA
;
A
#
# COMPACT_ATOMS: atom_id res chain seq x y z
N MET A 1 0.26 15.11 15.23
CA MET A 1 -0.98 14.75 14.54
C MET A 1 -0.68 13.72 13.46
N THR A 2 -1.56 12.77 13.28
CA THR A 2 -1.42 11.67 12.33
C THR A 2 -2.79 11.13 12.00
N PHE A 3 -3.04 10.76 10.77
CA PHE A 3 -4.20 9.96 10.38
C PHE A 3 -3.75 8.75 9.58
N SER A 4 -4.40 7.63 9.80
CA SER A 4 -4.05 6.35 9.19
C SER A 4 -5.27 5.46 9.00
N ILE A 5 -5.15 4.49 8.12
CA ILE A 5 -6.12 3.43 7.90
C ILE A 5 -5.40 2.10 7.82
N VAL A 6 -5.93 1.12 8.51
CA VAL A 6 -5.60 -0.30 8.38
C VAL A 6 -6.71 -0.94 7.57
N GLY A 7 -6.39 -1.80 6.60
CA GLY A 7 -7.38 -2.43 5.75
C GLY A 7 -7.05 -3.87 5.41
N ARG A 8 -8.10 -4.65 5.14
CA ARG A 8 -8.06 -5.99 4.61
C ARG A 8 -8.93 -6.08 3.36
N SER A 9 -8.40 -6.70 2.30
CA SER A 9 -9.14 -6.89 1.05
C SER A 9 -10.43 -7.73 1.25
N PRO A 10 -11.45 -7.59 0.38
CA PRO A 10 -12.71 -8.33 0.49
C PRO A 10 -12.53 -9.85 0.51
N ASP A 11 -11.64 -10.36 -0.32
CA ASP A 11 -11.30 -11.79 -0.41
C ASP A 11 -10.35 -12.26 0.70
N GLY A 12 -9.84 -11.33 1.51
CA GLY A 12 -8.91 -11.61 2.60
C GLY A 12 -7.48 -11.93 2.18
N SER A 13 -7.15 -11.81 0.91
CA SER A 13 -5.82 -12.14 0.40
C SER A 13 -4.75 -11.13 0.79
N ALA A 14 -5.15 -9.87 1.03
CA ALA A 14 -4.22 -8.78 1.33
C ALA A 14 -4.60 -8.02 2.61
N LEU A 15 -3.58 -7.59 3.34
CA LEU A 15 -3.65 -6.73 4.52
C LEU A 15 -2.73 -5.54 4.34
N GLY A 16 -3.10 -4.36 4.83
CA GLY A 16 -2.25 -3.20 4.65
C GLY A 16 -2.55 -2.05 5.60
N VAL A 17 -1.64 -1.08 5.58
CA VAL A 17 -1.72 0.15 6.38
C VAL A 17 -1.28 1.32 5.53
N ALA A 18 -2.02 2.42 5.57
CA ALA A 18 -1.55 3.70 5.08
C ALA A 18 -1.60 4.78 6.16
N VAL A 19 -0.66 5.71 6.13
CA VAL A 19 -0.52 6.79 7.11
C VAL A 19 -0.05 8.07 6.45
N ALA A 20 -0.54 9.22 6.95
CA ALA A 20 0.00 10.54 6.64
C ALA A 20 0.14 11.37 7.94
N SER A 21 1.21 12.18 8.01
CA SER A 21 1.55 12.92 9.22
C SER A 21 2.46 14.13 8.92
N LYS A 22 2.37 15.17 9.73
CA LYS A 22 3.42 16.19 9.88
C LYS A 22 4.48 15.69 10.87
N PHE A 23 5.13 14.59 10.50
CA PHE A 23 6.17 13.93 11.27
C PHE A 23 7.12 13.21 10.31
N LEU A 24 8.42 13.48 10.42
CA LEU A 24 9.46 12.89 9.56
C LEU A 24 9.39 11.37 9.55
N ALA A 25 9.39 10.77 8.37
CA ALA A 25 9.44 9.32 8.18
C ALA A 25 8.36 8.54 8.96
N ALA A 26 7.11 9.05 9.00
CA ALA A 26 5.99 8.42 9.71
C ALA A 26 5.81 6.93 9.33
N GLY A 27 6.14 6.57 8.09
CA GLY A 27 6.09 5.20 7.57
C GLY A 27 7.04 4.22 8.27
N ALA A 28 8.12 4.69 8.88
CA ALA A 28 9.02 3.83 9.64
C ALA A 28 8.42 3.41 11.00
N TYR A 29 7.56 4.26 11.55
CA TYR A 29 7.09 4.12 12.93
C TYR A 29 5.66 3.57 13.03
N VAL A 30 4.75 4.00 12.17
CA VAL A 30 3.31 3.74 12.30
C VAL A 30 2.89 2.36 11.80
N PRO A 31 3.16 1.93 10.54
CA PRO A 31 2.62 0.71 9.99
C PRO A 31 3.38 -0.55 10.42
N ALA A 32 2.62 -1.63 10.58
CA ALA A 32 3.10 -3.00 10.61
C ALA A 32 2.05 -3.93 10.00
N ALA A 33 2.48 -4.93 9.22
CA ALA A 33 1.60 -5.93 8.65
C ALA A 33 2.33 -7.26 8.49
N ALA A 34 1.58 -8.37 8.61
CA ALA A 34 2.03 -9.71 8.31
C ALA A 34 0.87 -10.51 7.74
N ALA A 35 1.07 -11.17 6.61
CA ALA A 35 0.02 -11.87 5.87
C ALA A 35 -0.63 -13.01 6.66
N ASP A 36 0.12 -13.61 7.58
CA ASP A 36 -0.31 -14.69 8.48
C ASP A 36 -0.99 -14.21 9.78
N ALA A 37 -1.02 -12.88 10.03
CA ALA A 37 -1.46 -12.33 11.31
C ALA A 37 -2.54 -11.24 11.18
N GLY A 38 -2.22 -10.15 10.49
CA GLY A 38 -3.05 -8.96 10.43
C GLY A 38 -2.22 -7.73 10.14
N ALA A 39 -2.83 -6.55 10.33
CA ALA A 39 -2.16 -5.27 10.14
C ALA A 39 -2.46 -4.31 11.31
N ILE A 40 -1.51 -3.46 11.64
CA ILE A 40 -1.52 -2.58 12.81
C ILE A 40 -0.99 -1.21 12.43
N ALA A 41 -1.69 -0.16 12.83
CA ALA A 41 -1.17 1.20 12.91
C ALA A 41 -1.01 1.62 14.38
N THR A 42 0.18 2.04 14.79
CA THR A 42 0.42 2.64 16.12
C THR A 42 0.88 4.08 15.95
N GLN A 43 0.23 5.03 16.63
CA GLN A 43 0.44 6.45 16.42
C GLN A 43 0.14 7.28 17.66
N ALA A 44 0.09 8.63 17.54
CA ALA A 44 0.14 9.61 18.61
C ALA A 44 1.50 9.50 19.34
N HIS A 45 1.54 9.15 20.61
CA HIS A 45 2.80 8.74 21.23
C HIS A 45 3.04 7.25 20.89
N VAL A 46 3.80 7.01 19.80
CA VAL A 46 3.98 5.69 19.22
C VAL A 46 4.54 4.69 20.24
N ASN A 47 3.96 3.48 20.28
CA ASN A 47 4.56 2.34 20.98
C ASN A 47 5.05 1.29 19.98
N LEU A 48 6.35 1.28 19.71
CA LEU A 48 6.94 0.38 18.71
C LEU A 48 6.82 -1.10 19.06
N ALA A 49 6.70 -1.44 20.36
CA ALA A 49 6.52 -2.82 20.77
C ALA A 49 5.18 -3.41 20.25
N LEU A 50 4.15 -2.58 20.07
CA LEU A 50 2.88 -3.03 19.50
C LEU A 50 3.05 -3.60 18.08
N LYS A 51 3.99 -3.08 17.29
CA LYS A 51 4.25 -3.58 15.93
C LYS A 51 4.67 -5.06 15.93
N THR A 52 5.57 -5.45 16.80
CA THR A 52 6.10 -6.81 16.86
C THR A 52 5.28 -7.72 17.76
N GLN A 53 4.98 -7.27 18.97
CA GLN A 53 4.22 -8.06 19.95
C GLN A 53 2.75 -8.18 19.55
N GLY A 54 2.14 -7.13 19.03
CA GLY A 54 0.76 -7.16 18.54
C GLY A 54 0.60 -8.14 17.38
N LEU A 55 1.49 -8.11 16.38
CA LEU A 55 1.49 -9.11 15.30
C LEU A 55 1.71 -10.54 15.84
N GLN A 56 2.56 -10.72 16.86
CA GLN A 56 2.73 -12.01 17.48
C GLN A 56 1.46 -12.49 18.21
N MET A 57 0.75 -11.60 18.91
CA MET A 57 -0.51 -11.94 19.56
C MET A 57 -1.57 -12.35 18.53
N LEU A 58 -1.67 -11.63 17.40
CA LEU A 58 -2.56 -11.97 16.28
C LEU A 58 -2.23 -13.36 15.70
N ARG A 59 -0.93 -13.69 15.50
CA ARG A 59 -0.50 -15.04 15.05
C ARG A 59 -0.92 -16.14 16.02
N LEU A 60 -0.95 -15.84 17.30
CA LEU A 60 -1.37 -16.78 18.36
C LEU A 60 -2.90 -16.84 18.51
N GLY A 61 -3.65 -16.15 17.64
CA GLY A 61 -5.12 -16.23 17.58
C GLY A 61 -5.85 -15.20 18.44
N ALA A 62 -5.16 -14.17 18.96
CA ALA A 62 -5.86 -13.05 19.60
C ALA A 62 -6.63 -12.24 18.53
N GLY A 63 -7.84 -11.80 18.84
CA GLY A 63 -8.60 -10.89 18.00
C GLY A 63 -8.08 -9.44 18.09
N ALA A 64 -8.47 -8.60 17.13
CA ALA A 64 -8.02 -7.21 17.04
C ALA A 64 -8.30 -6.41 18.33
N ALA A 65 -9.49 -6.55 18.92
CA ALA A 65 -9.83 -5.89 20.18
C ALA A 65 -9.01 -6.40 21.37
N ASP A 66 -8.80 -7.72 21.46
CA ASP A 66 -8.00 -8.33 22.52
C ASP A 66 -6.56 -7.85 22.52
N VAL A 67 -5.98 -7.67 21.30
CA VAL A 67 -4.62 -7.13 21.15
C VAL A 67 -4.54 -5.73 21.76
N LEU A 68 -5.47 -4.83 21.41
CA LEU A 68 -5.47 -3.46 21.92
C LEU A 68 -5.72 -3.40 23.43
N GLU A 69 -6.68 -4.18 23.93
CA GLU A 69 -7.01 -4.23 25.35
C GLU A 69 -5.82 -4.72 26.18
N LYS A 70 -5.27 -5.89 25.85
CA LYS A 70 -4.17 -6.49 26.60
C LYS A 70 -2.88 -5.68 26.50
N PHE A 71 -2.59 -5.13 25.30
CA PHE A 71 -1.36 -4.37 25.08
C PHE A 71 -1.34 -3.03 25.85
N PHE A 72 -2.50 -2.37 25.97
CA PHE A 72 -2.61 -1.08 26.65
C PHE A 72 -3.08 -1.19 28.11
N ALA A 73 -3.42 -2.38 28.62
CA ALA A 73 -3.89 -2.56 29.98
C ALA A 73 -2.91 -1.97 31.03
N ASP A 74 -1.63 -2.29 30.87
CA ASP A 74 -0.54 -1.91 31.78
C ASP A 74 0.39 -0.84 31.18
N ASP A 75 0.04 -0.20 30.04
CA ASP A 75 0.87 0.85 29.44
C ASP A 75 0.70 2.16 30.25
N PRO A 76 1.76 2.66 30.93
CA PRO A 76 1.67 3.89 31.74
C PRO A 76 1.36 5.13 30.89
N HIS A 77 1.52 5.04 29.57
CA HIS A 77 1.22 6.10 28.62
C HIS A 77 -0.05 5.83 27.80
N ARG A 78 -0.91 4.92 28.24
CA ARG A 78 -2.14 4.50 27.55
C ARG A 78 -2.94 5.71 27.03
N GLU A 79 -3.11 6.74 27.85
CA GLU A 79 -3.90 7.92 27.51
C GLU A 79 -3.31 8.79 26.40
N GLU A 80 -2.07 8.55 26.02
CA GLU A 80 -1.35 9.23 24.93
C GLU A 80 -1.24 8.38 23.67
N ARG A 81 -1.75 7.14 23.69
CA ARG A 81 -1.67 6.19 22.59
C ARG A 81 -2.85 6.31 21.65
N GLN A 82 -2.62 5.94 20.40
CA GLN A 82 -3.67 5.64 19.45
C GLN A 82 -3.23 4.48 18.55
N ALA A 83 -4.11 3.54 18.27
CA ALA A 83 -3.82 2.42 17.39
C ALA A 83 -5.09 1.94 16.66
N GLY A 84 -4.87 1.32 15.50
CA GLY A 84 -5.88 0.57 14.76
C GLY A 84 -5.32 -0.80 14.39
N VAL A 85 -6.17 -1.81 14.42
CA VAL A 85 -5.83 -3.20 14.11
C VAL A 85 -6.92 -3.80 13.25
N VAL A 86 -6.51 -4.54 12.23
CA VAL A 86 -7.39 -5.49 11.51
C VAL A 86 -6.69 -6.84 11.55
N ASP A 87 -7.35 -7.86 12.09
CA ASP A 87 -6.81 -9.21 12.16
C ASP A 87 -7.03 -9.97 10.84
N ARG A 88 -6.43 -11.14 10.74
CA ARG A 88 -6.55 -12.01 9.56
C ARG A 88 -7.99 -12.49 9.29
N ALA A 89 -8.83 -12.61 10.32
CA ALA A 89 -10.24 -12.98 10.16
C ALA A 89 -11.08 -11.82 9.60
N GLY A 90 -10.57 -10.59 9.69
CA GLY A 90 -11.25 -9.38 9.23
C GLY A 90 -11.95 -8.63 10.36
N THR A 91 -11.71 -8.99 11.63
CA THR A 91 -12.21 -8.17 12.75
C THR A 91 -11.35 -6.92 12.89
N ALA A 92 -11.99 -5.79 13.08
CA ALA A 92 -11.34 -4.49 13.16
C ALA A 92 -11.55 -3.82 14.53
N ALA A 93 -10.52 -3.19 15.06
CA ALA A 93 -10.60 -2.44 16.31
C ALA A 93 -9.74 -1.17 16.27
N THR A 94 -10.17 -0.13 16.99
CA THR A 94 -9.38 1.08 17.25
C THR A 94 -9.31 1.38 18.74
N PHE A 95 -8.21 1.99 19.16
CA PHE A 95 -8.02 2.53 20.49
C PHE A 95 -7.54 3.98 20.38
N THR A 96 -8.13 4.88 21.18
CA THR A 96 -7.71 6.29 21.28
C THR A 96 -7.70 6.70 22.73
N GLY A 97 -6.54 7.00 23.27
CA GLY A 97 -6.37 7.49 24.65
C GLY A 97 -6.90 8.92 24.82
N GLY A 98 -7.37 9.25 26.02
CA GLY A 98 -8.07 10.51 26.31
C GLY A 98 -7.22 11.78 26.19
N ARG A 99 -5.88 11.64 26.12
CA ARG A 99 -4.95 12.77 25.94
C ARG A 99 -4.48 12.98 24.49
N ALA A 100 -5.00 12.25 23.52
CA ALA A 100 -4.67 12.40 22.11
C ALA A 100 -5.41 13.57 21.39
N GLN A 101 -5.76 14.62 22.13
CA GLN A 101 -6.55 15.82 21.75
C GLN A 101 -5.77 16.84 20.87
N PRO A 102 -6.39 17.90 20.19
CA PRO A 102 -7.75 18.41 20.45
C PRO A 102 -8.88 17.54 19.90
N TRP A 103 -8.85 17.04 18.62
CA TRP A 103 -9.74 15.98 18.20
C TRP A 103 -8.93 14.72 17.90
N ALA A 104 -9.38 13.62 18.46
CA ALA A 104 -8.86 12.30 18.16
C ALA A 104 -9.98 11.26 18.24
N GLY A 105 -9.91 10.26 17.39
CA GLY A 105 -10.90 9.19 17.35
C GLY A 105 -10.65 8.23 16.21
N GLY A 106 -11.51 7.22 16.09
CA GLY A 106 -11.44 6.22 15.03
C GLY A 106 -12.81 5.69 14.64
N ARG A 107 -12.82 4.97 13.52
CA ARG A 107 -13.97 4.23 12.98
C ARG A 107 -13.48 2.87 12.53
N THR A 108 -14.33 1.88 12.69
CA THR A 108 -14.12 0.54 12.16
C THR A 108 -15.28 0.13 11.27
N GLY A 109 -15.04 -0.77 10.35
CA GLY A 109 -16.08 -1.39 9.53
C GLY A 109 -15.64 -2.77 9.07
N GLU A 110 -16.61 -3.64 8.98
CA GLU A 110 -16.48 -5.02 8.51
C GLU A 110 -17.62 -5.28 7.52
N GLY A 111 -17.32 -5.75 6.33
CA GLY A 111 -18.33 -5.89 5.29
C GLY A 111 -17.83 -6.54 4.02
N PRO A 112 -18.69 -6.61 2.99
CA PRO A 112 -18.35 -7.18 1.70
C PRO A 112 -17.24 -6.39 0.97
N GLU A 113 -17.03 -5.12 1.33
CA GLU A 113 -15.95 -4.28 0.80
C GLU A 113 -14.59 -4.53 1.48
N GLY A 114 -14.53 -5.51 2.38
CA GLY A 114 -13.40 -5.78 3.26
C GLY A 114 -13.54 -5.08 4.61
N SER A 115 -12.51 -5.17 5.44
CA SER A 115 -12.51 -4.63 6.79
C SER A 115 -11.51 -3.49 6.93
N PHE A 116 -11.83 -2.51 7.80
CA PHE A 116 -10.92 -1.40 8.05
C PHE A 116 -10.97 -0.90 9.51
N ALA A 117 -9.87 -0.31 9.93
CA ALA A 117 -9.77 0.54 11.11
C ALA A 117 -9.12 1.88 10.69
N ALA A 118 -9.88 2.96 10.72
CA ALA A 118 -9.42 4.31 10.39
C ALA A 118 -9.37 5.16 11.65
N GLN A 119 -8.28 5.88 11.89
CA GLN A 119 -8.08 6.68 13.08
C GLN A 119 -7.21 7.90 12.82
N GLY A 120 -7.37 8.91 13.69
CA GLY A 120 -6.51 10.08 13.69
C GLY A 120 -6.49 10.80 15.01
N ASN A 121 -5.46 11.60 15.21
CA ASN A 121 -5.23 12.38 16.43
C ASN A 121 -4.77 13.80 16.10
N LEU A 122 -5.08 14.76 16.97
CA LEU A 122 -4.78 16.17 16.78
C LEU A 122 -5.36 16.75 15.47
N LEU A 123 -6.43 16.15 14.93
CA LEU A 123 -7.06 16.54 13.67
C LEU A 123 -7.90 17.81 13.81
N ALA A 124 -8.25 18.40 12.67
CA ALA A 124 -9.18 19.54 12.63
C ALA A 124 -10.57 19.16 13.19
N GLY A 125 -11.03 17.92 12.90
CA GLY A 125 -12.30 17.40 13.35
C GLY A 125 -12.51 15.94 12.92
N PRO A 126 -13.68 15.36 13.21
CA PRO A 126 -14.05 14.00 12.82
C PRO A 126 -14.13 13.83 11.29
N GLU A 127 -14.34 14.91 10.55
CA GLU A 127 -14.54 14.92 9.10
C GLU A 127 -13.37 14.28 8.35
N VAL A 128 -12.15 14.36 8.90
CA VAL A 128 -10.96 13.75 8.31
C VAL A 128 -11.09 12.23 8.29
N VAL A 129 -11.46 11.62 9.42
CA VAL A 129 -11.65 10.16 9.52
C VAL A 129 -12.91 9.73 8.77
N ASP A 130 -13.98 10.51 8.87
CA ASP A 130 -15.24 10.20 8.17
C ASP A 130 -15.07 10.25 6.64
N ALA A 131 -14.26 11.18 6.10
CA ALA A 131 -13.90 11.22 4.69
C ALA A 131 -13.06 10.01 4.26
N MET A 132 -12.13 9.55 5.10
CA MET A 132 -11.36 8.31 4.84
C MET A 132 -12.29 7.09 4.73
N VAL A 133 -13.28 6.98 5.64
CA VAL A 133 -14.29 5.92 5.60
C VAL A 133 -15.14 6.01 4.33
N GLY A 134 -15.59 7.20 3.95
CA GLY A 134 -16.32 7.42 2.71
C GLY A 134 -15.54 6.96 1.48
N ALA A 135 -14.24 7.28 1.42
CA ALA A 135 -13.36 6.83 0.34
C ALA A 135 -13.16 5.31 0.32
N TRP A 136 -13.04 4.67 1.50
CA TRP A 136 -12.96 3.20 1.60
C TRP A 136 -14.20 2.52 1.02
N LEU A 137 -15.38 2.97 1.43
CA LEU A 137 -16.65 2.43 0.95
C LEU A 137 -16.89 2.71 -0.54
N GLY A 138 -16.50 3.89 -1.02
CA GLY A 138 -16.63 4.29 -2.42
C GLY A 138 -15.62 3.68 -3.37
N SER A 139 -14.61 2.95 -2.88
CA SER A 139 -13.57 2.29 -3.69
C SER A 139 -13.64 0.76 -3.66
N ALA A 140 -14.82 0.19 -3.44
CA ALA A 140 -15.00 -1.27 -3.37
C ALA A 140 -14.59 -1.99 -4.66
N ASP A 141 -14.76 -1.34 -5.82
CA ASP A 141 -14.43 -1.89 -7.14
C ASP A 141 -12.92 -1.75 -7.49
N GLU A 142 -12.13 -1.04 -6.70
CA GLU A 142 -10.68 -0.92 -6.90
C GLU A 142 -10.00 -2.21 -6.39
N PRO A 143 -9.37 -3.02 -7.27
CA PRO A 143 -8.77 -4.28 -6.88
C PRO A 143 -7.49 -4.12 -6.05
N SER A 144 -6.79 -3.00 -6.19
CA SER A 144 -5.55 -2.74 -5.45
C SER A 144 -5.82 -2.21 -4.05
N LEU A 145 -5.55 -3.02 -3.03
CA LEU A 145 -5.66 -2.56 -1.64
C LEU A 145 -4.77 -1.33 -1.37
N ALA A 146 -3.58 -1.26 -1.98
CA ALA A 146 -2.68 -0.12 -1.82
C ALA A 146 -3.32 1.18 -2.36
N ARG A 147 -3.95 1.12 -3.56
CA ARG A 147 -4.65 2.28 -4.14
C ARG A 147 -5.85 2.70 -3.30
N ARG A 148 -6.63 1.75 -2.79
CA ARG A 148 -7.73 2.03 -1.86
C ARG A 148 -7.26 2.75 -0.60
N LEU A 149 -6.20 2.26 0.02
CA LEU A 149 -5.63 2.86 1.23
C LEU A 149 -5.10 4.28 0.98
N VAL A 150 -4.41 4.51 -0.16
CA VAL A 150 -3.91 5.84 -0.53
C VAL A 150 -5.05 6.79 -0.89
N ALA A 151 -6.12 6.32 -1.53
CA ALA A 151 -7.34 7.12 -1.78
C ALA A 151 -7.97 7.61 -0.46
N CYS A 152 -7.97 6.77 0.58
CA CYS A 152 -8.42 7.20 1.91
C CYS A 152 -7.53 8.32 2.48
N LEU A 153 -6.20 8.27 2.31
CA LEU A 153 -5.32 9.36 2.74
C LEU A 153 -5.60 10.66 1.98
N HIS A 154 -5.85 10.60 0.67
CA HIS A 154 -6.25 11.76 -0.13
C HIS A 154 -7.55 12.38 0.38
N ALA A 155 -8.56 11.56 0.65
CA ALA A 155 -9.84 12.04 1.18
C ALA A 155 -9.68 12.69 2.55
N GLY A 156 -8.93 12.07 3.47
CA GLY A 156 -8.63 12.64 4.78
C GLY A 156 -7.86 13.95 4.67
N GLN A 157 -6.87 14.04 3.78
CA GLN A 157 -6.12 15.27 3.52
C GLN A 157 -7.00 16.38 2.95
N ALA A 158 -7.91 16.07 2.02
CA ALA A 158 -8.85 17.02 1.44
C ALA A 158 -9.88 17.54 2.47
N ALA A 159 -10.25 16.71 3.44
CA ALA A 159 -11.16 17.08 4.54
C ALA A 159 -10.50 17.90 5.67
N GLY A 160 -9.26 18.34 5.48
CA GLY A 160 -8.54 19.20 6.44
C GLY A 160 -7.23 18.61 6.95
N GLY A 161 -7.08 17.28 6.96
CA GLY A 161 -5.83 16.58 7.30
C GLY A 161 -5.19 17.04 8.60
N ASP A 162 -3.88 17.25 8.54
CA ASP A 162 -3.05 17.79 9.63
C ASP A 162 -3.00 19.33 9.54
N PRO A 163 -3.61 20.12 10.47
CA PRO A 163 -3.56 21.58 10.43
C PRO A 163 -2.14 22.15 10.59
N ARG A 164 -1.16 21.37 11.04
CA ARG A 164 0.24 21.81 11.07
C ARG A 164 0.90 21.75 9.69
N GLY A 165 0.26 21.13 8.72
CA GLY A 165 0.77 20.89 7.36
C GLY A 165 1.06 19.43 7.08
N LYS A 166 1.80 19.19 5.98
CA LYS A 166 2.13 17.86 5.45
C LYS A 166 3.62 17.61 5.59
N GLN A 167 4.07 16.37 5.72
CA GLN A 167 5.50 16.04 5.72
C GLN A 167 5.79 14.62 5.20
N ALA A 168 5.12 13.59 5.75
CA ALA A 168 5.39 12.22 5.35
C ALA A 168 4.10 11.43 5.13
N ALA A 169 4.16 10.44 4.26
CA ALA A 169 3.11 9.44 4.07
C ALA A 169 3.74 8.09 3.71
N ALA A 170 3.01 7.01 4.00
CA ALA A 170 3.45 5.67 3.66
C ALA A 170 2.27 4.74 3.40
N VAL A 171 2.51 3.70 2.62
CA VAL A 171 1.61 2.56 2.42
C VAL A 171 2.41 1.27 2.46
N LEU A 172 1.94 0.32 3.28
CA LEU A 172 2.46 -1.04 3.39
C LEU A 172 1.33 -2.01 3.08
N VAL A 173 1.53 -2.94 2.15
CA VAL A 173 0.58 -4.02 1.85
C VAL A 173 1.33 -5.34 1.79
N VAL A 174 0.74 -6.34 2.44
CA VAL A 174 1.24 -7.72 2.45
C VAL A 174 0.18 -8.68 1.93
N SER A 175 0.63 -9.71 1.24
CA SER A 175 -0.17 -10.85 0.78
C SER A 175 0.73 -12.09 0.71
N ALA A 176 0.23 -13.23 1.16
CA ALA A 176 1.05 -14.44 1.30
C ALA A 176 1.68 -14.87 -0.04
N GLY A 177 3.01 -14.92 -0.08
CA GLY A 177 3.79 -15.34 -1.24
C GLY A 177 3.70 -14.42 -2.45
N ALA A 178 3.15 -13.19 -2.32
CA ALA A 178 2.94 -12.27 -3.44
C ALA A 178 4.01 -11.16 -3.53
N GLY A 179 5.09 -11.27 -2.76
CA GLY A 179 6.23 -10.35 -2.85
C GLY A 179 7.04 -10.51 -4.13
N TYR A 180 8.06 -9.68 -4.27
CA TYR A 180 8.94 -9.67 -5.45
C TYR A 180 9.49 -11.06 -5.77
N GLY A 181 9.40 -11.47 -7.04
CA GLY A 181 9.80 -12.81 -7.51
C GLY A 181 9.00 -13.96 -6.90
N GLY A 182 7.82 -13.70 -6.30
CA GLY A 182 7.06 -14.72 -5.55
C GLY A 182 7.69 -15.08 -4.20
N LEU A 183 8.68 -14.29 -3.73
CA LEU A 183 9.40 -14.49 -2.48
C LEU A 183 8.96 -13.50 -1.42
N GLY A 184 8.58 -14.03 -0.24
CA GLY A 184 8.06 -13.20 0.85
C GLY A 184 6.64 -12.68 0.60
N ASP A 185 6.15 -11.83 1.51
CA ASP A 185 4.76 -11.42 1.57
C ASP A 185 4.55 -9.92 1.28
N VAL A 186 5.62 -9.12 1.22
CA VAL A 186 5.50 -7.68 1.00
C VAL A 186 5.23 -7.40 -0.48
N VAL A 187 4.01 -6.91 -0.76
CA VAL A 187 3.58 -6.52 -2.10
C VAL A 187 3.93 -5.06 -2.38
N VAL A 188 3.65 -4.18 -1.40
CA VAL A 188 3.93 -2.75 -1.49
C VAL A 188 4.53 -2.27 -0.17
N ASP A 189 5.68 -1.60 -0.21
CA ASP A 189 6.23 -0.80 0.90
C ASP A 189 6.79 0.49 0.32
N LEU A 190 5.93 1.53 0.25
CA LEU A 190 6.27 2.82 -0.32
C LEU A 190 6.18 3.91 0.75
N ARG A 191 7.17 4.79 0.79
CA ARG A 191 7.30 5.85 1.78
C ARG A 191 7.76 7.14 1.14
N SER A 192 7.05 8.21 1.45
CA SER A 192 7.51 9.59 1.26
C SER A 192 7.85 10.15 2.62
N ASP A 193 9.14 10.17 2.98
CA ASP A 193 9.59 10.44 4.34
C ASP A 193 9.64 11.93 4.68
N ASP A 194 9.85 12.80 3.67
CA ASP A 194 9.84 14.26 3.81
C ASP A 194 9.52 14.91 2.45
N ALA A 195 8.29 15.35 2.27
CA ALA A 195 7.85 16.02 1.04
C ALA A 195 6.71 17.01 1.32
N PRO A 196 6.56 18.07 0.52
CA PRO A 196 5.45 19.01 0.65
C PRO A 196 4.09 18.38 0.30
N GLU A 197 4.05 17.40 -0.61
CA GLU A 197 2.83 16.67 -1.01
C GLU A 197 3.05 15.14 -0.91
N PRO A 198 3.24 14.59 0.30
CA PRO A 198 3.69 13.21 0.49
C PRO A 198 2.66 12.17 0.00
N VAL A 199 1.35 12.45 0.10
CA VAL A 199 0.31 11.54 -0.41
C VAL A 199 0.28 11.55 -1.93
N GLY A 200 0.52 12.70 -2.58
CA GLY A 200 0.69 12.80 -4.03
C GLY A 200 1.90 12.01 -4.52
N GLU A 201 3.02 12.05 -3.76
CA GLU A 201 4.20 11.24 -4.05
C GLU A 201 3.93 9.74 -3.93
N LEU A 202 3.12 9.30 -2.95
CA LEU A 202 2.70 7.89 -2.87
C LEU A 202 1.92 7.46 -4.11
N SER A 203 1.00 8.29 -4.61
CA SER A 203 0.25 7.98 -5.83
C SER A 203 1.19 7.81 -7.02
N ARG A 204 2.13 8.74 -7.20
CA ARG A 204 3.15 8.65 -8.26
C ARG A 204 4.01 7.39 -8.14
N MET A 205 4.42 7.05 -6.91
CA MET A 205 5.20 5.83 -6.67
C MET A 205 4.38 4.56 -6.90
N LEU A 206 3.08 4.55 -6.59
CA LEU A 206 2.19 3.44 -6.92
C LEU A 206 2.02 3.27 -8.43
N ASP A 207 1.96 4.35 -9.21
CA ASP A 207 1.92 4.27 -10.67
C ASP A 207 3.20 3.63 -11.23
N LEU A 208 4.36 3.98 -10.66
CA LEU A 208 5.63 3.33 -11.01
C LEU A 208 5.68 1.87 -10.53
N HIS A 209 5.19 1.58 -9.33
CA HIS A 209 5.09 0.23 -8.81
C HIS A 209 4.26 -0.66 -9.74
N ASP A 210 3.08 -0.19 -10.16
CA ASP A 210 2.22 -0.92 -11.08
C ASP A 210 2.85 -1.04 -12.48
N LEU A 211 3.62 -0.05 -12.90
CA LEU A 211 4.37 -0.11 -14.16
C LEU A 211 5.41 -1.24 -14.14
N TYR A 212 6.21 -1.34 -13.07
CA TYR A 212 7.32 -2.28 -13.00
C TYR A 212 6.91 -3.67 -12.50
N PHE A 213 6.04 -3.74 -11.47
CA PHE A 213 5.72 -4.97 -10.72
C PHE A 213 4.27 -5.42 -10.88
N GLY A 214 3.43 -4.66 -11.60
CA GLY A 214 2.06 -5.05 -11.86
C GLY A 214 2.00 -6.30 -12.73
N ARG A 215 0.99 -7.14 -12.51
CA ARG A 215 0.75 -8.34 -13.32
C ARG A 215 -0.38 -8.11 -14.30
N THR A 216 -0.12 -8.40 -15.57
CA THR A 216 -1.15 -8.41 -16.62
C THR A 216 -1.92 -9.72 -16.57
N ARG A 217 -3.24 -9.66 -16.74
CA ARG A 217 -4.07 -10.88 -16.79
C ARG A 217 -3.68 -11.72 -17.98
N ASP A 218 -3.70 -13.04 -17.83
CA ASP A 218 -3.29 -13.97 -18.88
C ASP A 218 -4.03 -13.75 -20.21
N GLU A 219 -5.29 -13.38 -20.15
CA GLU A 219 -6.13 -13.09 -21.32
C GLU A 219 -5.75 -11.79 -22.07
N ASP A 220 -5.05 -10.88 -21.41
CA ASP A 220 -4.61 -9.60 -21.98
C ASP A 220 -3.17 -9.67 -22.52
N LEU A 221 -2.43 -10.77 -22.27
CA LEU A 221 -1.10 -10.98 -22.81
C LEU A 221 -1.14 -11.22 -24.31
N LEU A 222 -0.22 -10.62 -25.03
CA LEU A 222 -0.13 -10.69 -26.49
C LEU A 222 0.62 -11.95 -26.93
N PRO A 223 0.03 -12.82 -27.75
CA PRO A 223 0.77 -13.92 -28.36
C PRO A 223 1.80 -13.37 -29.36
N HIS A 224 2.95 -14.02 -29.45
CA HIS A 224 3.92 -13.72 -30.49
C HIS A 224 3.37 -14.10 -31.86
N ASP A 225 3.47 -13.20 -32.83
CA ASP A 225 3.26 -13.42 -34.25
C ASP A 225 4.31 -12.69 -35.08
N ALA A 226 4.39 -12.98 -36.36
CA ALA A 226 5.42 -12.40 -37.23
C ALA A 226 5.40 -10.85 -37.26
N ALA A 227 4.21 -10.24 -37.18
CA ALA A 227 4.09 -8.77 -37.23
C ALA A 227 4.59 -8.13 -35.94
N LEU A 228 4.25 -8.72 -34.77
CA LEU A 228 4.71 -8.28 -33.46
C LEU A 228 6.23 -8.48 -33.34
N ASP A 229 6.74 -9.64 -33.75
CA ASP A 229 8.17 -9.94 -33.68
C ASP A 229 9.00 -9.00 -34.58
N ASP A 230 8.51 -8.69 -35.79
CA ASP A 230 9.12 -7.68 -36.66
C ASP A 230 9.10 -6.27 -36.04
N GLU A 231 8.03 -5.90 -35.35
CA GLU A 231 7.95 -4.62 -34.64
C GLU A 231 8.95 -4.59 -33.50
N LEU A 232 8.99 -5.63 -32.66
CA LEU A 232 9.92 -5.73 -31.53
C LEU A 232 11.37 -5.66 -32.00
N ALA A 233 11.76 -6.43 -33.02
CA ALA A 233 13.12 -6.42 -33.56
C ALA A 233 13.55 -5.02 -34.03
N ARG A 234 12.68 -4.29 -34.75
CA ARG A 234 12.98 -2.92 -35.20
C ARG A 234 13.15 -1.97 -34.02
N ARG A 235 12.25 -2.03 -33.01
CA ARG A 235 12.29 -1.13 -31.87
C ARG A 235 13.47 -1.41 -30.94
N LEU A 236 13.77 -2.68 -30.71
CA LEU A 236 14.93 -3.10 -29.94
C LEU A 236 16.24 -2.64 -30.62
N ALA A 237 16.33 -2.75 -31.94
CA ALA A 237 17.49 -2.22 -32.67
C ALA A 237 17.65 -0.70 -32.49
N ILE A 238 16.55 0.07 -32.50
CA ILE A 238 16.56 1.51 -32.18
C ILE A 238 17.04 1.75 -30.74
N ALA A 239 16.63 0.90 -29.79
CA ALA A 239 17.07 0.98 -28.38
C ALA A 239 18.51 0.48 -28.15
N GLY A 240 19.20 0.02 -29.20
CA GLY A 240 20.59 -0.46 -29.14
C GLY A 240 20.72 -1.97 -28.88
N TYR A 241 19.64 -2.72 -29.04
CA TYR A 241 19.57 -4.18 -28.91
C TYR A 241 19.22 -4.79 -30.27
N GLY A 242 20.19 -5.25 -31.02
CA GLY A 242 19.99 -5.76 -32.38
C GLY A 242 20.98 -6.85 -32.69
N THR A 243 21.07 -7.89 -31.85
CA THR A 243 21.99 -9.02 -32.06
C THR A 243 21.49 -10.00 -33.10
N GLY A 244 20.20 -9.96 -33.44
CA GLY A 244 19.50 -10.90 -34.31
C GLY A 244 18.82 -12.04 -33.55
N ASP A 245 18.99 -12.11 -32.24
CA ASP A 245 18.24 -13.00 -31.34
C ASP A 245 17.17 -12.17 -30.60
N LEU A 246 15.96 -12.15 -31.15
CA LEU A 246 14.87 -11.33 -30.63
C LEU A 246 14.59 -11.60 -29.15
N ARG A 247 14.59 -12.87 -28.73
CA ARG A 247 14.29 -13.26 -27.36
C ARG A 247 15.34 -12.72 -26.39
N ARG A 248 16.61 -12.86 -26.75
CA ARG A 248 17.73 -12.34 -25.97
C ARG A 248 17.71 -10.81 -25.92
N ASP A 249 17.52 -10.16 -27.05
CA ASP A 249 17.47 -8.70 -27.14
C ASP A 249 16.35 -8.13 -26.29
N LEU A 250 15.16 -8.76 -26.31
CA LEU A 250 14.02 -8.37 -25.48
C LEU A 250 14.29 -8.60 -23.99
N TYR A 251 14.85 -9.75 -23.62
CA TYR A 251 15.20 -10.07 -22.23
C TYR A 251 16.23 -9.09 -21.66
N ASP A 252 17.29 -8.81 -22.40
CA ASP A 252 18.37 -7.91 -21.98
C ASP A 252 17.84 -6.47 -21.85
N TRP A 253 16.96 -6.03 -22.78
CA TRP A 253 16.33 -4.73 -22.71
C TRP A 253 15.36 -4.63 -21.52
N MET A 254 14.51 -5.62 -21.30
CA MET A 254 13.57 -5.67 -20.17
C MET A 254 14.30 -5.64 -18.84
N GLY A 255 15.40 -6.38 -18.67
CA GLY A 255 16.24 -6.34 -17.48
C GLY A 255 16.84 -4.96 -17.22
N ARG A 256 17.27 -4.25 -18.28
CA ARG A 256 17.76 -2.86 -18.13
C ARG A 256 16.67 -1.86 -17.71
N GLU A 257 15.45 -2.07 -18.18
CA GLU A 257 14.31 -1.21 -17.89
C GLU A 257 13.55 -1.63 -16.60
N ASN A 258 14.04 -2.64 -15.86
CA ASN A 258 13.43 -3.21 -14.64
C ASN A 258 12.03 -3.81 -14.87
N PHE A 259 11.85 -4.53 -15.98
CA PHE A 259 10.61 -5.22 -16.32
C PHE A 259 10.69 -6.74 -16.10
N GLU A 260 11.61 -7.26 -15.28
CA GLU A 260 11.81 -8.69 -15.03
C GLU A 260 10.54 -9.39 -14.56
N GLU A 261 9.75 -8.73 -13.70
CA GLU A 261 8.48 -9.26 -13.19
C GLU A 261 7.37 -9.36 -14.27
N ARG A 262 7.57 -8.76 -15.44
CA ARG A 262 6.67 -8.79 -16.59
C ARG A 262 7.15 -9.71 -17.73
N TRP A 263 8.16 -10.53 -17.46
CA TRP A 263 8.66 -11.50 -18.42
C TRP A 263 7.74 -12.71 -18.51
N TYR A 264 7.36 -13.08 -19.74
CA TYR A 264 6.65 -14.31 -20.09
C TYR A 264 7.39 -15.01 -21.21
N ASP A 265 7.46 -16.34 -21.15
CA ASP A 265 8.26 -17.13 -22.08
C ASP A 265 7.71 -17.19 -23.52
N ASP A 266 6.40 -17.13 -23.65
CA ASP A 266 5.66 -17.38 -24.91
C ASP A 266 4.72 -16.24 -25.30
N ARG A 267 4.66 -15.18 -24.49
CA ARG A 267 3.77 -14.03 -24.71
C ARG A 267 4.46 -12.73 -24.30
N LEU A 268 3.94 -11.61 -24.77
CA LEU A 268 4.42 -10.27 -24.42
C LEU A 268 3.40 -9.54 -23.58
N ASP A 269 3.87 -8.89 -22.50
CA ASP A 269 3.05 -7.97 -21.73
C ASP A 269 2.79 -6.68 -22.55
N PRO A 270 1.51 -6.27 -22.77
CA PRO A 270 1.19 -5.04 -23.50
C PRO A 270 1.74 -3.78 -22.85
N VAL A 271 1.98 -3.79 -21.53
CA VAL A 271 2.62 -2.67 -20.82
C VAL A 271 4.06 -2.50 -21.25
N VAL A 272 4.79 -3.61 -21.40
CA VAL A 272 6.17 -3.64 -21.90
C VAL A 272 6.23 -3.11 -23.35
N LEU A 273 5.32 -3.58 -24.21
CA LEU A 273 5.23 -3.10 -25.60
C LEU A 273 4.94 -1.59 -25.66
N LYS A 274 4.01 -1.12 -24.84
CA LYS A 274 3.66 0.31 -24.77
C LYS A 274 4.88 1.15 -24.34
N HIS A 275 5.64 0.68 -23.37
CA HIS A 275 6.85 1.37 -22.91
C HIS A 275 7.93 1.38 -23.99
N LEU A 276 8.19 0.25 -24.64
CA LEU A 276 9.16 0.17 -25.76
C LEU A 276 8.76 1.09 -26.92
N ARG A 277 7.46 1.19 -27.24
CA ARG A 277 6.95 2.11 -28.25
C ARG A 277 7.21 3.57 -27.86
N ALA A 278 6.99 3.93 -26.60
CA ALA A 278 7.16 5.29 -26.11
C ALA A 278 8.64 5.72 -26.12
N THR A 279 9.54 4.85 -25.69
CA THR A 279 10.98 5.14 -25.60
C THR A 279 11.69 5.14 -26.97
N THR A 280 11.07 4.56 -28.01
CA THR A 280 11.60 4.50 -29.37
C THR A 280 10.81 5.34 -30.39
N ALA A 281 9.90 6.23 -29.94
CA ALA A 281 8.99 6.99 -30.81
C ALA A 281 9.61 8.20 -31.52
N GLY A 282 10.88 8.45 -31.41
CA GLY A 282 11.51 9.66 -31.99
C GLY A 282 12.87 9.43 -32.64
N ALA A 283 13.21 8.17 -32.86
CA ALA A 283 14.49 7.79 -33.46
C ALA A 283 14.34 7.33 -34.92
#